data_f18c7156551b8e7fa658aafe8c66e62d
#
_entry.id   f18c7156551b8e7fa658aafe8c66e62d
#
_cell.length_a   1.000
_cell.length_b   1.000
_cell.length_c   1.000
_cell.angle_alpha   90.00
_cell.angle_beta   90.00
_cell.angle_gamma   90.00
#
_symmetry.space_group_name_H-M   'P 1'
#
loop_
_entity.id
_entity.type
_entity.pdbx_description
1 polymer ?
#
loop_
_entity_poly.entity_id
_entity_poly.type
_entity_poly.pdbx_seq_one_letter_code
_entity_poly.pdbx_strand_id
1 'polypeptide(L)'
;MKKFLLIPLLFCFLAPVFSEAIVDTLKVFSHAMQKDVKSVIILPENYTTSKRYPVVYLLHGYSDNYAKWVRTVPSIKQLATAYELIIVCPDGAFSSWYVDSPTDPSFQYETYITKELRKFVEQNYATIEKREARAITGLSMGGHGA
;
A
#
# COMPACT_ATOMS: atom_id res chain seq x y z
N MET A 1 19.26 -67.87 -6.47
CA MET A 1 18.81 -66.84 -5.49
C MET A 1 18.82 -65.48 -6.19
N LYS A 2 17.63 -64.92 -6.54
CA LYS A 2 17.53 -63.59 -7.20
C LYS A 2 17.49 -62.54 -6.13
N LYS A 3 18.47 -61.64 -6.08
CA LYS A 3 18.50 -60.49 -5.18
C LYS A 3 17.60 -59.39 -5.75
N PHE A 4 16.50 -59.09 -5.07
CA PHE A 4 15.66 -57.91 -5.36
C PHE A 4 16.32 -56.66 -4.80
N LEU A 5 16.70 -55.74 -5.68
CA LEU A 5 17.23 -54.41 -5.30
C LEU A 5 16.03 -53.50 -5.07
N LEU A 6 15.73 -53.18 -3.82
CA LEU A 6 14.71 -52.16 -3.47
C LEU A 6 15.35 -50.77 -3.67
N ILE A 7 14.90 -50.02 -4.66
CA ILE A 7 15.27 -48.61 -4.83
C ILE A 7 14.28 -47.76 -3.99
N PRO A 8 14.74 -47.00 -2.98
CA PRO A 8 13.86 -46.14 -2.24
C PRO A 8 13.43 -44.97 -3.14
N LEU A 9 12.11 -44.85 -3.36
CA LEU A 9 11.53 -43.72 -4.07
C LEU A 9 11.56 -42.51 -3.12
N LEU A 10 12.51 -41.60 -3.34
CA LEU A 10 12.62 -40.34 -2.58
C LEU A 10 11.49 -39.38 -3.02
N PHE A 11 10.43 -39.35 -2.25
CA PHE A 11 9.33 -38.39 -2.45
C PHE A 11 9.79 -37.01 -1.97
N CYS A 12 10.23 -36.18 -2.90
CA CYS A 12 10.58 -34.80 -2.61
C CYS A 12 9.27 -34.00 -2.42
N PHE A 13 8.86 -33.77 -1.16
CA PHE A 13 7.77 -32.86 -0.84
C PHE A 13 8.24 -31.42 -1.15
N LEU A 14 7.83 -30.89 -2.30
CA LEU A 14 7.89 -29.47 -2.55
C LEU A 14 6.85 -28.77 -1.66
N ALA A 15 7.29 -28.25 -0.52
CA ALA A 15 6.46 -27.37 0.28
C ALA A 15 6.10 -26.13 -0.57
N PRO A 16 4.82 -25.69 -0.60
CA PRO A 16 4.48 -24.47 -1.29
C PRO A 16 5.23 -23.30 -0.64
N VAL A 17 6.03 -22.61 -1.42
CA VAL A 17 6.64 -21.35 -1.02
C VAL A 17 5.52 -20.32 -1.07
N PHE A 18 4.92 -20.00 0.08
CA PHE A 18 4.03 -18.87 0.20
C PHE A 18 4.88 -17.60 0.11
N SER A 19 4.73 -16.85 -0.95
CA SER A 19 5.24 -15.49 -1.05
C SER A 19 4.39 -14.62 -0.11
N GLU A 20 5.00 -13.71 0.65
CA GLU A 20 4.25 -12.74 1.46
C GLU A 20 3.98 -11.47 0.65
N ALA A 21 2.87 -10.79 0.96
CA ALA A 21 2.58 -9.46 0.42
C ALA A 21 3.75 -8.51 0.71
N ILE A 22 4.17 -7.76 -0.30
CA ILE A 22 5.28 -6.81 -0.19
C ILE A 22 4.78 -5.58 0.54
N VAL A 23 5.46 -5.21 1.62
CA VAL A 23 5.20 -3.96 2.37
C VAL A 23 6.47 -3.11 2.33
N ASP A 24 6.35 -1.92 1.79
CA ASP A 24 7.47 -0.99 1.70
C ASP A 24 7.08 0.41 2.19
N THR A 25 8.08 1.20 2.58
CA THR A 25 7.89 2.59 3.00
C THR A 25 8.41 3.53 1.92
N LEU A 26 7.50 4.22 1.29
CA LEU A 26 7.78 5.25 0.31
C LEU A 26 8.14 6.56 0.99
N LYS A 27 8.99 7.34 0.33
CA LYS A 27 9.33 8.71 0.68
C LYS A 27 9.12 9.55 -0.57
N VAL A 28 8.04 10.31 -0.59
CA VAL A 28 7.62 11.09 -1.75
C VAL A 28 7.77 12.57 -1.43
N PHE A 29 8.53 13.27 -2.26
CA PHE A 29 8.71 14.71 -2.10
C PHE A 29 7.44 15.45 -2.52
N SER A 30 6.86 16.22 -1.62
CA SER A 30 5.76 17.13 -1.92
C SER A 30 6.30 18.47 -2.38
N HIS A 31 6.03 18.82 -3.63
CA HIS A 31 6.35 20.14 -4.17
C HIS A 31 5.46 21.24 -3.57
N ALA A 32 4.20 20.91 -3.25
CA ALA A 32 3.29 21.84 -2.61
C ALA A 32 3.73 22.22 -1.20
N MET A 33 4.29 21.26 -0.44
CA MET A 33 4.73 21.46 0.95
C MET A 33 6.24 21.61 1.11
N GLN A 34 7.04 21.47 0.04
CA GLN A 34 8.51 21.52 0.05
C GLN A 34 9.16 20.60 1.09
N LYS A 35 8.59 19.38 1.24
CA LYS A 35 9.09 18.38 2.18
C LYS A 35 8.84 16.96 1.70
N ASP A 36 9.61 16.02 2.25
CA ASP A 36 9.36 14.60 2.07
C ASP A 36 8.20 14.13 2.97
N VAL A 37 7.27 13.40 2.39
CA VAL A 37 6.16 12.76 3.12
C VAL A 37 6.27 11.25 2.96
N LYS A 38 6.14 10.53 4.07
CA LYS A 38 6.20 9.07 4.08
C LYS A 38 4.83 8.46 3.76
N SER A 39 4.85 7.29 3.14
CA SER A 39 3.67 6.45 2.94
C SER A 39 4.08 4.99 3.03
N VAL A 40 3.23 4.13 3.56
CA VAL A 40 3.39 2.68 3.36
C VAL A 40 2.64 2.29 2.10
N ILE A 41 3.27 1.45 1.28
CA ILE A 41 2.62 0.75 0.19
C ILE A 41 2.57 -0.75 0.47
N ILE A 42 1.44 -1.36 0.17
CA ILE A 42 1.23 -2.81 0.29
C ILE A 42 0.85 -3.32 -1.08
N LEU A 43 1.67 -4.21 -1.62
CA LEU A 43 1.42 -4.88 -2.88
C LEU A 43 0.91 -6.30 -2.61
N PRO A 44 -0.03 -6.82 -3.41
CA PRO A 44 -0.50 -8.20 -3.26
C PRO A 44 0.66 -9.19 -3.45
N GLU A 45 0.53 -10.36 -2.85
CA GLU A 45 1.55 -11.43 -2.87
C GLU A 45 2.07 -11.74 -4.28
N ASN A 46 1.17 -11.82 -5.24
CA ASN A 46 1.49 -12.13 -6.64
C ASN A 46 1.59 -10.87 -7.52
N TYR A 47 2.06 -9.76 -6.95
CA TYR A 47 2.24 -8.52 -7.71
C TYR A 47 3.22 -8.72 -8.87
N THR A 48 2.82 -8.28 -10.05
CA THR A 48 3.67 -8.24 -11.25
C THR A 48 3.48 -6.91 -11.99
N THR A 49 4.45 -6.50 -12.77
CA THR A 49 4.36 -5.31 -13.61
C THR A 49 3.58 -5.55 -14.92
N SER A 50 3.29 -6.81 -15.25
CA SER A 50 2.50 -7.19 -16.44
C SER A 50 0.99 -7.11 -16.23
N LYS A 51 0.53 -7.06 -14.97
CA LYS A 51 -0.87 -6.88 -14.58
C LYS A 51 -1.08 -5.47 -14.03
N ARG A 52 -2.30 -4.94 -14.14
CA ARG A 52 -2.68 -3.65 -13.54
C ARG A 52 -3.64 -3.88 -12.39
N TYR A 53 -3.46 -3.10 -11.31
CA TYR A 53 -4.18 -3.25 -10.04
C TYR A 53 -4.95 -1.99 -9.68
N PRO A 54 -6.16 -2.12 -9.10
CA PRO A 54 -6.83 -1.00 -8.47
C PRO A 54 -6.08 -0.55 -7.22
N VAL A 55 -6.26 0.71 -6.82
CA VAL A 55 -5.55 1.32 -5.69
C VAL A 55 -6.52 1.82 -4.64
N VAL A 56 -6.24 1.52 -3.37
CA VAL A 56 -6.94 2.07 -2.21
C VAL A 56 -5.98 2.97 -1.42
N TYR A 57 -6.32 4.25 -1.28
CA TYR A 57 -5.65 5.18 -0.38
C TYR A 57 -6.34 5.09 0.98
N LEU A 58 -5.58 4.68 2.01
CA LEU A 58 -6.12 4.39 3.34
C LEU A 58 -5.55 5.36 4.37
N LEU A 59 -6.36 6.35 4.74
CA LEU A 59 -5.97 7.48 5.56
C LEU A 59 -6.04 7.14 7.06
N HIS A 60 -5.03 7.57 7.84
CA HIS A 60 -5.01 7.36 9.28
C HIS A 60 -5.84 8.41 10.04
N GLY A 61 -6.09 8.14 11.31
CA GLY A 61 -6.79 9.07 12.22
C GLY A 61 -5.87 10.12 12.83
N TYR A 62 -6.47 11.04 13.60
CA TYR A 62 -5.75 12.05 14.37
C TYR A 62 -4.65 11.43 15.24
N SER A 63 -3.52 12.11 15.36
CA SER A 63 -2.33 11.73 16.15
C SER A 63 -1.62 10.43 15.73
N ASP A 64 -1.96 9.86 14.60
CA ASP A 64 -1.30 8.66 14.07
C ASP A 64 -0.37 9.02 12.88
N ASN A 65 0.04 8.02 12.09
CA ASN A 65 0.97 8.19 10.97
C ASN A 65 0.78 7.11 9.89
N TYR A 66 1.55 7.20 8.83
CA TYR A 66 1.56 6.27 7.68
C TYR A 66 1.66 4.78 8.04
N ALA A 67 2.27 4.41 9.17
CA ALA A 67 2.44 3.01 9.57
C ALA A 67 1.27 2.44 10.39
N LYS A 68 0.25 3.25 10.71
CA LYS A 68 -0.90 2.88 11.54
C LYS A 68 -1.52 1.55 11.13
N TRP A 69 -1.92 1.47 9.88
CA TRP A 69 -2.71 0.35 9.39
C TRP A 69 -1.95 -0.97 9.42
N VAL A 70 -0.67 -0.96 9.04
CA VAL A 70 0.18 -2.17 9.10
C VAL A 70 0.43 -2.63 10.53
N ARG A 71 0.52 -1.69 11.50
CA ARG A 71 0.71 -2.03 12.91
C ARG A 71 -0.53 -2.59 13.59
N THR A 72 -1.72 -2.06 13.23
CA THR A 72 -2.95 -2.33 13.99
C THR A 72 -3.92 -3.27 13.29
N VAL A 73 -3.73 -3.52 12.00
CA VAL A 73 -4.55 -4.42 11.19
C VAL A 73 -3.65 -5.44 10.49
N PRO A 74 -3.18 -6.48 11.20
CA PRO A 74 -2.26 -7.48 10.61
C PRO A 74 -2.79 -8.15 9.34
N SER A 75 -4.12 -8.27 9.21
CA SER A 75 -4.79 -8.86 8.04
C SER A 75 -4.79 -7.95 6.80
N ILE A 76 -4.29 -6.72 6.87
CA ILE A 76 -4.30 -5.79 5.73
C ILE A 76 -3.51 -6.32 4.53
N LYS A 77 -2.44 -7.09 4.80
CA LYS A 77 -1.63 -7.76 3.79
C LYS A 77 -2.45 -8.82 3.04
N GLN A 78 -3.17 -9.66 3.80
CA GLN A 78 -4.03 -10.70 3.24
C GLN A 78 -5.19 -10.08 2.44
N LEU A 79 -5.73 -8.94 2.89
CA LEU A 79 -6.77 -8.21 2.15
C LEU A 79 -6.24 -7.68 0.81
N ALA A 80 -5.02 -7.09 0.79
CA ALA A 80 -4.39 -6.66 -0.45
C ALA A 80 -4.26 -7.81 -1.46
N THR A 81 -3.86 -9.00 -1.00
CA THR A 81 -3.74 -10.20 -1.81
C THR A 81 -5.10 -10.76 -2.25
N ALA A 82 -6.04 -10.93 -1.32
CA ALA A 82 -7.35 -11.53 -1.59
C ALA A 82 -8.18 -10.73 -2.59
N TYR A 83 -8.07 -9.40 -2.57
CA TYR A 83 -8.76 -8.50 -3.49
C TYR A 83 -7.90 -8.00 -4.64
N GLU A 84 -6.65 -8.47 -4.73
CA GLU A 84 -5.68 -8.03 -5.76
C GLU A 84 -5.57 -6.50 -5.84
N LEU A 85 -5.39 -5.84 -4.68
CA LEU A 85 -5.33 -4.40 -4.54
C LEU A 85 -3.90 -3.94 -4.21
N ILE A 86 -3.55 -2.74 -4.68
CA ILE A 86 -2.48 -1.95 -4.09
C ILE A 86 -3.11 -1.09 -3.00
N ILE A 87 -2.55 -1.12 -1.78
CA ILE A 87 -2.99 -0.25 -0.69
C ILE A 87 -1.88 0.75 -0.40
N VAL A 88 -2.23 2.04 -0.35
CA VAL A 88 -1.31 3.14 -0.03
C VAL A 88 -1.80 3.81 1.24
N CYS A 89 -0.94 3.86 2.26
CA CYS A 89 -1.24 4.47 3.56
C CYS A 89 -0.36 5.73 3.72
N PRO A 90 -0.81 6.90 3.29
CA PRO A 90 -0.04 8.13 3.40
C PRO A 90 0.03 8.66 4.82
N ASP A 91 1.11 9.41 5.11
CA ASP A 91 1.14 10.28 6.28
C ASP A 91 0.26 11.50 6.04
N GLY A 92 -0.57 11.82 7.01
CA GLY A 92 -1.42 13.01 7.05
C GLY A 92 -1.02 13.96 8.16
N ALA A 93 0.20 13.87 8.70
CA ALA A 93 0.65 14.54 9.91
C ALA A 93 -0.26 14.29 11.12
N PHE A 94 0.06 14.94 12.23
CA PHE A 94 -0.65 14.76 13.49
C PHE A 94 -2.13 15.18 13.42
N SER A 95 -2.42 16.28 12.65
CA SER A 95 -3.74 16.95 12.70
C SER A 95 -4.06 17.74 11.42
N SER A 96 -3.66 17.26 10.23
CA SER A 96 -3.90 17.99 8.98
C SER A 96 -5.35 17.98 8.52
N TRP A 97 -6.16 17.03 8.99
CA TRP A 97 -7.51 16.76 8.48
C TRP A 97 -7.55 16.49 6.97
N TYR A 98 -6.37 16.30 6.38
CA TYR A 98 -6.15 16.09 4.95
C TYR A 98 -6.65 17.21 4.05
N VAL A 99 -6.67 18.44 4.58
CA VAL A 99 -7.03 19.66 3.84
C VAL A 99 -5.80 20.46 3.45
N ASP A 100 -5.97 21.34 2.48
CA ASP A 100 -4.98 22.37 2.16
C ASP A 100 -5.22 23.59 3.05
N SER A 101 -4.20 23.99 3.80
CA SER A 101 -4.28 25.18 4.63
C SER A 101 -4.17 26.45 3.78
N PRO A 102 -5.06 27.44 3.96
CA PRO A 102 -4.96 28.71 3.25
C PRO A 102 -3.84 29.62 3.77
N THR A 103 -3.29 29.34 4.95
CA THR A 103 -2.31 30.21 5.62
C THR A 103 -0.97 29.53 5.89
N ASP A 104 -0.91 28.22 5.88
CA ASP A 104 0.32 27.44 6.11
C ASP A 104 0.69 26.62 4.87
N PRO A 105 1.70 27.04 4.09
CA PRO A 105 2.14 26.29 2.91
C PRO A 105 2.73 24.91 3.24
N SER A 106 3.09 24.65 4.48
CA SER A 106 3.59 23.33 4.90
C SER A 106 2.48 22.29 5.14
N PHE A 107 1.21 22.69 5.01
CA PHE A 107 0.00 21.88 5.19
C PHE A 107 -0.88 21.89 3.94
N GLN A 108 -0.44 21.21 2.87
CA GLN A 108 -1.17 21.06 1.60
C GLN A 108 -1.46 19.58 1.35
N TYR A 109 -2.15 18.93 2.29
CA TYR A 109 -2.32 17.47 2.29
C TYR A 109 -3.36 16.98 1.29
N GLU A 110 -4.40 17.76 0.97
CA GLU A 110 -5.32 17.44 -0.12
C GLU A 110 -4.58 17.41 -1.47
N THR A 111 -3.86 18.47 -1.78
CA THR A 111 -3.02 18.53 -2.99
C THR A 111 -1.99 17.42 -3.03
N TYR A 112 -1.31 17.13 -1.90
CA TYR A 112 -0.34 16.05 -1.83
C TYR A 112 -0.97 14.69 -2.20
N ILE A 113 -2.07 14.32 -1.57
CA ILE A 113 -2.68 13.00 -1.76
C ILE A 113 -3.33 12.89 -3.14
N THR A 114 -4.12 13.88 -3.52
CA THR A 114 -4.94 13.80 -4.74
C THR A 114 -4.16 14.03 -6.03
N LYS A 115 -3.05 14.76 -5.97
CA LYS A 115 -2.24 15.10 -7.15
C LYS A 115 -0.85 14.47 -7.12
N GLU A 116 -0.06 14.72 -6.07
CA GLU A 116 1.36 14.38 -6.07
C GLU A 116 1.60 12.90 -5.78
N LEU A 117 1.09 12.39 -4.65
CA LEU A 117 1.21 10.98 -4.27
C LEU A 117 0.52 10.06 -5.29
N ARG A 118 -0.70 10.43 -5.72
CA ARG A 118 -1.42 9.68 -6.74
C ARG A 118 -0.58 9.54 -8.01
N LYS A 119 -0.04 10.65 -8.53
CA LYS A 119 0.80 10.64 -9.73
C LYS A 119 2.06 9.79 -9.54
N PHE A 120 2.71 9.91 -8.37
CA PHE A 120 3.88 9.10 -8.04
C PHE A 120 3.54 7.60 -8.05
N VAL A 121 2.45 7.20 -7.43
CA VAL A 121 2.02 5.79 -7.39
C VAL A 121 1.70 5.28 -8.80
N GLU A 122 0.98 6.03 -9.59
CA GLU A 122 0.62 5.67 -10.97
C GLU A 122 1.85 5.53 -11.88
N GLN A 123 2.90 6.32 -11.66
CA GLN A 123 4.13 6.27 -12.46
C GLN A 123 5.10 5.14 -12.05
N ASN A 124 5.04 4.69 -10.79
CA ASN A 124 6.02 3.75 -10.25
C ASN A 124 5.47 2.34 -10.02
N TYR A 125 4.15 2.18 -10.05
CA TYR A 125 3.50 0.89 -9.80
C TYR A 125 2.50 0.54 -10.90
N ALA A 126 2.23 -0.74 -11.08
CA ALA A 126 1.33 -1.25 -12.11
C ALA A 126 -0.15 -1.00 -11.74
N THR A 127 -0.58 0.25 -11.76
CA THR A 127 -1.93 0.66 -11.40
C THR A 127 -2.87 0.75 -12.60
N ILE A 128 -4.18 0.62 -12.36
CA ILE A 128 -5.22 1.00 -13.31
C ILE A 128 -5.46 2.49 -13.16
N GLU A 129 -4.99 3.29 -14.13
CA GLU A 129 -5.03 4.76 -14.09
C GLU A 129 -6.41 5.35 -14.42
N LYS A 130 -7.47 4.77 -13.84
CA LYS A 130 -8.86 5.22 -14.01
C LYS A 130 -9.47 5.58 -12.66
N ARG A 131 -10.38 6.56 -12.65
CA ARG A 131 -11.06 6.98 -11.43
C ARG A 131 -11.80 5.83 -10.75
N GLU A 132 -12.46 4.99 -11.55
CA GLU A 132 -13.27 3.85 -11.11
C GLU A 132 -12.44 2.73 -10.47
N ALA A 133 -11.12 2.75 -10.68
CA ALA A 133 -10.18 1.81 -10.08
C ALA A 133 -9.39 2.40 -8.90
N ARG A 134 -9.81 3.57 -8.40
CA ARG A 134 -9.24 4.20 -7.21
C ARG A 134 -10.31 4.37 -6.14
N ALA A 135 -9.93 4.06 -4.91
CA ALA A 135 -10.72 4.37 -3.73
C ALA A 135 -9.88 5.15 -2.73
N ILE A 136 -10.55 6.00 -1.96
CA ILE A 136 -9.99 6.67 -0.81
C ILE A 136 -10.93 6.44 0.37
N THR A 137 -10.38 6.10 1.53
CA THR A 137 -11.13 5.87 2.76
C THR A 137 -10.22 6.05 3.97
N GLY A 138 -10.77 6.09 5.17
CA GLY A 138 -9.97 6.25 6.37
C GLY A 138 -10.76 6.20 7.66
N LEU A 139 -10.05 6.38 8.78
CA LEU A 139 -10.61 6.37 10.12
C LEU A 139 -10.61 7.79 10.69
N SER A 140 -11.73 8.24 11.29
CA SER A 140 -11.82 9.52 12.02
C SER A 140 -11.36 10.70 11.12
N MET A 141 -10.25 11.39 11.47
CA MET A 141 -9.63 12.41 10.62
C MET A 141 -9.45 11.91 9.17
N GLY A 142 -9.04 10.65 8.97
CA GLY A 142 -8.93 10.05 7.64
C GLY A 142 -10.27 9.84 6.94
N GLY A 143 -11.35 9.61 7.69
CA GLY A 143 -12.71 9.58 7.13
C GLY A 143 -13.21 10.97 6.70
N HIS A 144 -12.74 12.04 7.36
CA HIS A 144 -13.00 13.41 6.93
C HIS A 144 -12.26 13.74 5.62
N GLY A 145 -11.01 13.26 5.48
CA GLY A 145 -10.20 13.53 4.30
C GLY A 145 -10.54 12.65 3.07
N ALA A 146 -11.43 11.68 3.21
CA ALA A 146 -11.85 10.79 2.14
C ALA A 146 -13.15 11.28 1.50
#